data_d2b6bad4d7afb744fb93766320f7d204
#
_entry.id   d2b6bad4d7afb744fb93766320f7d204
#
_cell.length_a   1.000
_cell.length_b   1.000
_cell.length_c   1.000
_cell.angle_alpha   90.00
_cell.angle_beta   90.00
_cell.angle_gamma   90.00
#
_symmetry.space_group_name_H-M   'P 1'
#
loop_
_entity.id
_entity.type
_entity.pdbx_description
1 polymer ?
#
loop_
_entity_poly.entity_id
_entity_poly.type
_entity_poly.pdbx_seq_one_letter_code
_entity_poly.pdbx_strand_id
1 'polypeptide(L)'
;MQKHGINVESFDLSEVFAKVEAKKDDDAAVIAKVARLEGYTDFSRVPERNKLTLAKISVVLDEYIEEYHLDALALRCWNEMETYLRVCPCVLLSELNDRGIVASCEIDMCSAITMRAMSLASEGSTAVLDWNNNYGEDEDKVILFHCGPVAQSLMTCKGTVTEHKMFAKTDPGSGWGCNEGRIKPMPITISNCQTKDGKIVIYASEAKFTDDVIEDGYFGVAGVAEIPDLQNKLIRLAGGGFKHHTAICEGHFKEILKEAFTTYLGYDWVEIDG
;
A
#
# COMPACT_ATOMS: atom_id res chain seq x y z
N MET A 1 19.72 2.91 -4.46
CA MET A 1 18.95 2.12 -5.45
C MET A 1 19.81 1.73 -6.64
N GLN A 2 20.34 2.64 -7.44
CA GLN A 2 21.11 2.34 -8.67
C GLN A 2 22.29 1.35 -8.47
N LYS A 3 23.02 1.42 -7.34
CA LYS A 3 24.08 0.45 -7.00
C LYS A 3 23.59 -1.01 -6.93
N HIS A 4 22.31 -1.19 -6.73
CA HIS A 4 21.65 -2.49 -6.59
C HIS A 4 20.83 -2.87 -7.84
N GLY A 5 21.10 -2.22 -8.98
CA GLY A 5 20.44 -2.52 -10.24
C GLY A 5 18.98 -2.02 -10.31
N ILE A 6 18.55 -1.16 -9.38
CA ILE A 6 17.21 -0.59 -9.36
C ILE A 6 17.24 0.77 -10.04
N ASN A 7 16.64 0.86 -11.21
CA ASN A 7 16.41 2.14 -11.88
C ASN A 7 15.26 2.87 -11.22
N VAL A 8 15.42 4.18 -11.05
CA VAL A 8 14.38 5.03 -10.47
C VAL A 8 14.10 6.17 -11.44
N GLU A 9 12.87 6.20 -11.93
CA GLU A 9 12.32 7.31 -12.69
C GLU A 9 11.52 8.20 -11.75
N SER A 10 11.79 9.51 -11.77
CA SER A 10 11.12 10.48 -10.91
C SER A 10 10.28 11.42 -11.75
N PHE A 11 9.00 11.51 -11.43
CA PHE A 11 8.06 12.40 -12.08
C PHE A 11 7.66 13.51 -11.11
N ASP A 12 7.64 14.74 -11.61
CA ASP A 12 7.13 15.86 -10.80
C ASP A 12 5.61 15.76 -10.69
N LEU A 13 5.09 15.95 -9.47
CA LEU A 13 3.65 15.82 -9.24
C LEU A 13 2.84 16.90 -9.98
N SER A 14 3.44 18.07 -10.25
CA SER A 14 2.81 19.12 -11.06
C SER A 14 2.59 18.67 -12.53
N GLU A 15 3.51 17.87 -13.08
CA GLU A 15 3.33 17.28 -14.41
C GLU A 15 2.19 16.26 -14.40
N VAL A 16 2.12 15.42 -13.38
CA VAL A 16 1.00 14.48 -13.19
C VAL A 16 -0.32 15.23 -13.14
N PHE A 17 -0.41 16.31 -12.35
CA PHE A 17 -1.62 17.13 -12.26
C PHE A 17 -2.01 17.75 -13.60
N ALA A 18 -1.06 18.30 -14.34
CA ALA A 18 -1.32 18.85 -15.68
C ALA A 18 -1.87 17.78 -16.64
N LYS A 19 -1.33 16.56 -16.63
CA LYS A 19 -1.85 15.44 -17.43
C LYS A 19 -3.26 15.04 -17.01
N VAL A 20 -3.55 15.00 -15.70
CA VAL A 20 -4.88 14.70 -15.14
C VAL A 20 -5.91 15.77 -15.58
N GLU A 21 -5.55 17.07 -15.49
CA GLU A 21 -6.42 18.18 -15.91
C GLU A 21 -6.69 18.18 -17.41
N ALA A 22 -5.74 17.74 -18.22
CA ALA A 22 -5.90 17.63 -19.67
C ALA A 22 -6.86 16.52 -20.11
N LYS A 23 -7.16 15.52 -19.26
CA LYS A 23 -8.14 14.48 -19.56
C LYS A 23 -9.55 15.05 -19.50
N LYS A 24 -10.36 14.74 -20.51
CA LYS A 24 -11.77 15.13 -20.54
C LYS A 24 -12.64 14.11 -19.85
N ASP A 25 -13.78 14.55 -19.33
CA ASP A 25 -14.74 13.68 -18.65
C ASP A 25 -15.36 12.63 -19.61
N ASP A 26 -15.47 12.97 -20.91
CA ASP A 26 -16.02 12.13 -21.96
C ASP A 26 -14.96 11.31 -22.72
N ASP A 27 -13.70 11.35 -22.33
CA ASP A 27 -12.67 10.48 -22.89
C ASP A 27 -13.03 9.01 -22.64
N ALA A 28 -12.95 8.19 -23.69
CA ALA A 28 -13.32 6.77 -23.62
C ALA A 28 -12.54 6.00 -22.54
N ALA A 29 -11.25 6.34 -22.35
CA ALA A 29 -10.42 5.75 -21.32
C ALA A 29 -10.88 6.12 -19.91
N VAL A 30 -11.33 7.38 -19.71
CA VAL A 30 -11.86 7.85 -18.42
C VAL A 30 -13.18 7.14 -18.09
N ILE A 31 -14.10 7.07 -19.06
CA ILE A 31 -15.39 6.37 -18.90
C ILE A 31 -15.16 4.90 -18.56
N ALA A 32 -14.28 4.22 -19.29
CA ALA A 32 -13.95 2.82 -19.04
C ALA A 32 -13.34 2.63 -17.62
N LYS A 33 -12.52 3.58 -17.17
CA LYS A 33 -11.90 3.52 -15.85
C LYS A 33 -12.91 3.76 -14.73
N VAL A 34 -13.89 4.67 -14.90
CA VAL A 34 -15.00 4.83 -13.95
C VAL A 34 -15.74 3.51 -13.78
N ALA A 35 -16.17 2.88 -14.87
CA ALA A 35 -16.88 1.61 -14.84
C ALA A 35 -16.07 0.51 -14.15
N ARG A 36 -14.74 0.47 -14.41
CA ARG A 36 -13.84 -0.48 -13.76
C ARG A 36 -13.76 -0.26 -12.24
N LEU A 37 -13.58 0.98 -11.78
CA LEU A 37 -13.48 1.31 -10.36
C LEU A 37 -14.78 1.02 -9.61
N GLU A 38 -15.93 1.36 -10.18
CA GLU A 38 -17.25 1.01 -9.62
C GLU A 38 -17.51 -0.51 -9.58
N GLY A 39 -16.97 -1.25 -10.54
CA GLY A 39 -16.96 -2.72 -10.50
C GLY A 39 -16.04 -3.29 -9.42
N TYR A 40 -14.93 -2.60 -9.16
CA TYR A 40 -13.89 -3.03 -8.21
C TYR A 40 -14.36 -2.92 -6.75
N THR A 41 -14.85 -1.75 -6.34
CA THR A 41 -15.30 -1.51 -4.96
C THR A 41 -16.57 -0.65 -4.93
N ASP A 42 -17.15 -0.41 -3.75
CA ASP A 42 -18.38 0.38 -3.64
C ASP A 42 -18.09 1.89 -3.70
N PHE A 43 -18.51 2.52 -4.80
CA PHE A 43 -18.42 3.96 -5.06
C PHE A 43 -19.73 4.71 -4.84
N SER A 44 -20.77 4.08 -4.27
CA SER A 44 -22.14 4.64 -4.18
C SER A 44 -22.21 5.99 -3.47
N ARG A 45 -21.26 6.26 -2.56
CA ARG A 45 -21.20 7.51 -1.78
C ARG A 45 -20.29 8.58 -2.39
N VAL A 46 -19.47 8.22 -3.38
CA VAL A 46 -18.46 9.13 -3.94
C VAL A 46 -19.13 10.14 -4.86
N PRO A 47 -18.93 11.45 -4.67
CA PRO A 47 -19.47 12.46 -5.59
C PRO A 47 -18.92 12.27 -7.01
N GLU A 48 -19.76 12.53 -8.00
CA GLU A 48 -19.43 12.28 -9.41
C GLU A 48 -18.11 12.97 -9.86
N ARG A 49 -17.91 14.21 -9.42
CA ARG A 49 -16.67 14.93 -9.68
C ARG A 49 -15.45 14.17 -9.18
N ASN A 50 -15.50 13.61 -7.97
CA ASN A 50 -14.38 12.88 -7.37
C ASN A 50 -14.15 11.53 -8.06
N LYS A 51 -15.23 10.84 -8.52
CA LYS A 51 -15.12 9.62 -9.33
C LYS A 51 -14.36 9.89 -10.62
N LEU A 52 -14.75 10.95 -11.36
CA LEU A 52 -14.08 11.36 -12.59
C LEU A 52 -12.62 11.72 -12.34
N THR A 53 -12.33 12.45 -11.27
CA THR A 53 -10.95 12.79 -10.91
C THR A 53 -10.11 11.54 -10.62
N LEU A 54 -10.63 10.61 -9.80
CA LEU A 54 -9.96 9.33 -9.53
C LEU A 54 -9.72 8.53 -10.82
N ALA A 55 -10.71 8.48 -11.71
CA ALA A 55 -10.58 7.79 -13.01
C ALA A 55 -9.49 8.43 -13.88
N LYS A 56 -9.44 9.75 -13.97
CA LYS A 56 -8.41 10.48 -14.72
C LYS A 56 -7.01 10.21 -14.16
N ILE A 57 -6.84 10.24 -12.85
CA ILE A 57 -5.57 9.89 -12.20
C ILE A 57 -5.18 8.46 -12.56
N SER A 58 -6.13 7.52 -12.47
CA SER A 58 -5.87 6.12 -12.80
C SER A 58 -5.45 5.92 -14.27
N VAL A 59 -6.05 6.66 -15.21
CA VAL A 59 -5.64 6.65 -16.63
C VAL A 59 -4.21 7.16 -16.77
N VAL A 60 -3.86 8.28 -16.12
CA VAL A 60 -2.51 8.85 -16.16
C VAL A 60 -1.47 7.91 -15.55
N LEU A 61 -1.81 7.23 -14.43
CA LEU A 61 -0.92 6.23 -13.84
C LEU A 61 -0.70 5.05 -14.78
N ASP A 62 -1.74 4.54 -15.44
CA ASP A 62 -1.60 3.47 -16.42
C ASP A 62 -0.70 3.90 -17.61
N GLU A 63 -0.84 5.14 -18.09
CA GLU A 63 0.03 5.70 -19.13
C GLU A 63 1.50 5.72 -18.71
N TYR A 64 1.82 6.16 -17.49
CA TYR A 64 3.19 6.12 -16.97
C TYR A 64 3.72 4.69 -16.81
N ILE A 65 2.91 3.77 -16.28
CA ILE A 65 3.29 2.37 -16.12
C ILE A 65 3.65 1.75 -17.48
N GLU A 66 2.85 2.01 -18.51
CA GLU A 66 3.07 1.49 -19.85
C GLU A 66 4.26 2.17 -20.56
N GLU A 67 4.31 3.51 -20.55
CA GLU A 67 5.35 4.30 -21.22
C GLU A 67 6.76 4.02 -20.69
N TYR A 68 6.89 3.89 -19.36
CA TYR A 68 8.18 3.71 -18.70
C TYR A 68 8.44 2.26 -18.26
N HIS A 69 7.55 1.33 -18.59
CA HIS A 69 7.66 -0.08 -18.22
C HIS A 69 7.94 -0.28 -16.72
N LEU A 70 7.13 0.37 -15.89
CA LEU A 70 7.35 0.37 -14.43
C LEU A 70 7.03 -1.00 -13.82
N ASP A 71 7.99 -1.58 -13.09
CA ASP A 71 7.78 -2.79 -12.30
C ASP A 71 7.03 -2.51 -10.99
N ALA A 72 7.18 -1.31 -10.45
CA ALA A 72 6.52 -0.84 -9.25
C ALA A 72 6.49 0.69 -9.23
N LEU A 73 5.58 1.26 -8.47
CA LEU A 73 5.52 2.70 -8.25
C LEU A 73 5.39 3.04 -6.76
N ALA A 74 5.83 4.23 -6.40
CA ALA A 74 5.63 4.83 -5.09
C ALA A 74 5.03 6.23 -5.28
N LEU A 75 3.77 6.39 -4.89
CA LEU A 75 3.01 7.60 -5.16
C LEU A 75 3.00 8.55 -3.95
N ARG A 76 3.38 9.80 -4.17
CA ARG A 76 3.23 10.85 -3.17
C ARG A 76 1.77 11.31 -3.12
N CYS A 77 1.07 10.98 -2.04
CA CYS A 77 -0.33 11.38 -1.83
C CYS A 77 -0.47 12.63 -0.96
N TRP A 78 0.18 12.67 0.18
CA TRP A 78 0.10 13.76 1.17
C TRP A 78 0.90 15.00 0.76
N ASN A 79 0.34 16.18 0.84
CA ASN A 79 -1.08 16.63 1.00
C ASN A 79 -1.58 17.18 -0.35
N GLU A 80 -0.74 17.08 -1.37
CA GLU A 80 -0.90 17.78 -2.64
C GLU A 80 -2.11 17.26 -3.41
N MET A 81 -2.33 15.94 -3.44
CA MET A 81 -3.47 15.36 -4.18
C MET A 81 -4.80 15.77 -3.56
N GLU A 82 -4.89 15.78 -2.24
CA GLU A 82 -6.09 16.22 -1.52
C GLU A 82 -6.34 17.71 -1.70
N THR A 83 -5.28 18.52 -1.72
CA THR A 83 -5.40 19.97 -1.88
C THR A 83 -5.79 20.35 -3.31
N TYR A 84 -5.10 19.81 -4.32
CA TYR A 84 -5.26 20.20 -5.72
C TYR A 84 -6.36 19.40 -6.43
N LEU A 85 -6.37 18.09 -6.26
CA LEU A 85 -7.28 17.20 -6.98
C LEU A 85 -8.52 16.83 -6.16
N ARG A 86 -8.53 17.14 -4.86
CA ARG A 86 -9.66 16.88 -3.94
C ARG A 86 -9.94 15.39 -3.73
N VAL A 87 -8.92 14.53 -3.91
CA VAL A 87 -9.02 13.08 -3.74
C VAL A 87 -7.73 12.53 -3.13
N CYS A 88 -7.84 11.41 -2.42
CA CYS A 88 -6.71 10.57 -2.07
C CYS A 88 -6.67 9.33 -2.99
N PRO A 89 -5.48 8.88 -3.39
CA PRO A 89 -5.34 7.84 -4.42
C PRO A 89 -5.44 6.41 -3.88
N CYS A 90 -5.78 6.22 -2.61
CA CYS A 90 -5.68 4.93 -1.92
C CYS A 90 -6.40 3.79 -2.66
N VAL A 91 -7.63 4.03 -3.15
CA VAL A 91 -8.38 3.03 -3.92
C VAL A 91 -7.71 2.69 -5.25
N LEU A 92 -6.99 3.63 -5.84
CA LEU A 92 -6.25 3.39 -7.10
C LEU A 92 -5.03 2.49 -6.85
N LEU A 93 -4.31 2.72 -5.75
CA LEU A 93 -3.21 1.85 -5.33
C LEU A 93 -3.71 0.44 -4.98
N SER A 94 -4.88 0.35 -4.32
CA SER A 94 -5.57 -0.91 -4.05
C SER A 94 -5.84 -1.68 -5.37
N GLU A 95 -6.42 -1.02 -6.37
CA GLU A 95 -6.74 -1.61 -7.67
C GLU A 95 -5.49 -2.02 -8.46
N LEU A 96 -4.42 -1.21 -8.42
CA LEU A 96 -3.15 -1.55 -9.06
C LEU A 96 -2.53 -2.79 -8.42
N ASN A 97 -2.49 -2.88 -7.10
CA ASN A 97 -1.95 -4.03 -6.39
C ASN A 97 -2.73 -5.33 -6.71
N ASP A 98 -4.05 -5.27 -6.87
CA ASP A 98 -4.86 -6.42 -7.32
C ASP A 98 -4.60 -6.81 -8.78
N ARG A 99 -4.11 -5.89 -9.60
CA ARG A 99 -3.67 -6.18 -10.98
C ARG A 99 -2.26 -6.76 -11.05
N GLY A 100 -1.59 -6.94 -9.92
CA GLY A 100 -0.19 -7.35 -9.86
C GLY A 100 0.81 -6.24 -10.19
N ILE A 101 0.34 -4.98 -10.25
CA ILE A 101 1.18 -3.79 -10.41
C ILE A 101 1.42 -3.20 -9.04
N VAL A 102 2.63 -3.40 -8.53
CA VAL A 102 2.96 -2.95 -7.17
C VAL A 102 2.90 -1.43 -7.05
N ALA A 103 2.09 -0.97 -6.14
CA ALA A 103 1.88 0.45 -5.88
C ALA A 103 1.92 0.75 -4.37
N SER A 104 2.99 1.43 -3.94
CA SER A 104 3.19 1.86 -2.56
C SER A 104 2.69 3.29 -2.35
N CYS A 105 2.18 3.57 -1.14
CA CYS A 105 1.75 4.89 -0.71
C CYS A 105 2.92 5.72 -0.17
N GLU A 106 2.69 7.03 0.00
CA GLU A 106 3.59 7.97 0.72
C GLU A 106 5.01 8.04 0.15
N ILE A 107 5.15 7.82 -1.16
CA ILE A 107 6.46 7.78 -1.85
C ILE A 107 7.45 6.78 -1.22
N ASP A 108 6.93 5.74 -0.54
CA ASP A 108 7.77 4.74 0.10
C ASP A 108 8.36 3.73 -0.90
N MET A 109 9.49 4.11 -1.46
CA MET A 109 10.23 3.28 -2.41
C MET A 109 10.77 1.99 -1.80
N CYS A 110 11.10 2.00 -0.51
CA CYS A 110 11.56 0.79 0.16
C CYS A 110 10.44 -0.23 0.27
N SER A 111 9.23 0.23 0.63
CA SER A 111 8.05 -0.64 0.60
C SER A 111 7.72 -1.10 -0.81
N ALA A 112 7.82 -0.25 -1.84
CA ALA A 112 7.58 -0.66 -3.23
C ALA A 112 8.53 -1.79 -3.67
N ILE A 113 9.83 -1.71 -3.34
CA ILE A 113 10.81 -2.76 -3.62
C ILE A 113 10.47 -4.05 -2.88
N THR A 114 10.15 -3.94 -1.60
CA THR A 114 9.79 -5.09 -0.77
C THR A 114 8.52 -5.76 -1.28
N MET A 115 7.47 -4.98 -1.54
CA MET A 115 6.21 -5.47 -2.10
C MET A 115 6.42 -6.16 -3.46
N ARG A 116 7.31 -5.62 -4.32
CA ARG A 116 7.61 -6.26 -5.62
C ARG A 116 8.25 -7.64 -5.44
N ALA A 117 9.21 -7.75 -4.54
CA ALA A 117 9.83 -9.05 -4.24
C ALA A 117 8.81 -10.04 -3.65
N MET A 118 7.96 -9.57 -2.73
CA MET A 118 6.91 -10.38 -2.12
C MET A 118 5.84 -10.80 -3.14
N SER A 119 5.45 -9.91 -4.06
CA SER A 119 4.51 -10.22 -5.15
C SER A 119 5.06 -11.30 -6.08
N LEU A 120 6.35 -11.26 -6.38
CA LEU A 120 7.02 -12.30 -7.19
C LEU A 120 7.12 -13.64 -6.45
N ALA A 121 7.38 -13.61 -5.13
CA ALA A 121 7.48 -14.82 -4.32
C ALA A 121 6.13 -15.48 -4.07
N SER A 122 5.07 -14.69 -3.86
CA SER A 122 3.72 -15.19 -3.55
C SER A 122 2.84 -15.40 -4.79
N GLU A 123 3.25 -14.87 -5.95
CA GLU A 123 2.41 -14.77 -7.15
C GLU A 123 1.04 -14.11 -6.87
N GLY A 124 1.00 -13.24 -5.84
CA GLY A 124 -0.22 -12.66 -5.31
C GLY A 124 -0.11 -11.16 -5.04
N SER A 125 -1.23 -10.61 -4.56
CA SER A 125 -1.31 -9.21 -4.17
C SER A 125 -0.50 -8.94 -2.90
N THR A 126 0.02 -7.73 -2.82
CA THR A 126 0.76 -7.22 -1.65
C THR A 126 0.15 -5.93 -1.16
N ALA A 127 0.45 -5.56 0.07
CA ALA A 127 0.05 -4.27 0.62
C ALA A 127 1.12 -3.74 1.56
N VAL A 128 1.15 -2.41 1.74
CA VAL A 128 1.89 -1.74 2.80
C VAL A 128 0.92 -1.35 3.91
N LEU A 129 1.31 -1.58 5.15
CA LEU A 129 0.52 -1.31 6.35
C LEU A 129 1.39 -0.63 7.41
N ASP A 130 0.75 0.16 8.25
CA ASP A 130 1.37 0.76 9.43
C ASP A 130 1.34 -0.21 10.61
N TRP A 131 2.43 -0.26 11.37
CA TRP A 131 2.41 -0.70 12.76
C TRP A 131 1.57 0.32 13.54
N ASN A 132 0.35 -0.04 13.91
CA ASN A 132 -0.58 0.92 14.50
C ASN A 132 -0.72 0.72 16.03
N ASN A 133 -1.73 0.04 16.50
CA ASN A 133 -2.02 -0.09 17.91
C ASN A 133 -1.83 -1.54 18.40
N ASN A 134 -1.37 -1.70 19.63
CA ASN A 134 -1.51 -2.99 20.34
C ASN A 134 -2.99 -3.41 20.35
N TYR A 135 -3.25 -4.70 20.32
CA TYR A 135 -4.60 -5.24 20.42
C TYR A 135 -4.92 -5.66 21.86
N GLY A 136 -5.52 -4.75 22.62
CA GLY A 136 -5.81 -4.93 24.03
C GLY A 136 -4.55 -5.21 24.84
N GLU A 137 -4.62 -6.22 25.70
CA GLU A 137 -3.52 -6.69 26.57
C GLU A 137 -2.74 -7.87 25.95
N ASP A 138 -3.02 -8.25 24.71
CA ASP A 138 -2.35 -9.36 24.05
C ASP A 138 -0.97 -8.93 23.54
N GLU A 139 0.08 -9.52 24.09
CA GLU A 139 1.47 -9.13 23.81
C GLU A 139 1.93 -9.52 22.38
N ASP A 140 1.24 -10.48 21.76
CA ASP A 140 1.56 -10.98 20.41
C ASP A 140 0.61 -10.46 19.32
N LYS A 141 -0.34 -9.58 19.66
CA LYS A 141 -1.30 -9.04 18.69
C LYS A 141 -1.15 -7.52 18.49
N VAL A 142 -1.28 -7.12 17.24
CA VAL A 142 -1.21 -5.72 16.81
C VAL A 142 -2.24 -5.45 15.72
N ILE A 143 -2.78 -4.25 15.68
CA ILE A 143 -3.56 -3.78 14.53
C ILE A 143 -2.56 -3.26 13.49
N LEU A 144 -2.53 -3.90 12.33
CA LEU A 144 -1.90 -3.37 11.13
C LEU A 144 -2.97 -2.64 10.32
N PHE A 145 -2.65 -1.44 9.88
CA PHE A 145 -3.60 -0.49 9.30
C PHE A 145 -3.01 0.29 8.14
N HIS A 146 -3.83 0.73 7.20
CA HIS A 146 -3.53 1.85 6.30
C HIS A 146 -4.82 2.54 5.83
N CYS A 147 -4.70 3.75 5.26
CA CYS A 147 -5.86 4.54 4.82
C CYS A 147 -6.62 3.96 3.61
N GLY A 148 -6.14 2.89 2.97
CA GLY A 148 -6.91 2.15 1.96
C GLY A 148 -6.18 1.65 0.71
N PRO A 149 -4.83 1.59 0.64
CA PRO A 149 -4.12 1.06 -0.54
C PRO A 149 -4.06 -0.48 -0.60
N VAL A 150 -4.82 -1.16 0.26
CA VAL A 150 -4.82 -2.62 0.35
C VAL A 150 -5.67 -3.23 -0.76
N ALA A 151 -5.13 -4.21 -1.46
CA ALA A 151 -5.81 -4.95 -2.52
C ALA A 151 -7.10 -5.60 -2.01
N GLN A 152 -8.17 -5.54 -2.81
CA GLN A 152 -9.48 -6.11 -2.46
C GLN A 152 -9.41 -7.61 -2.22
N SER A 153 -8.53 -8.33 -2.94
CA SER A 153 -8.29 -9.77 -2.76
C SER A 153 -7.78 -10.15 -1.36
N LEU A 154 -7.19 -9.21 -0.64
CA LEU A 154 -6.72 -9.39 0.74
C LEU A 154 -7.79 -9.03 1.79
N MET A 155 -8.98 -8.60 1.38
CA MET A 155 -10.07 -8.20 2.28
C MET A 155 -11.09 -9.30 2.50
N THR A 156 -11.88 -9.19 3.57
CA THR A 156 -12.98 -10.12 3.90
C THR A 156 -14.17 -10.00 2.97
N CYS A 157 -14.39 -8.80 2.45
CA CYS A 157 -15.51 -8.48 1.57
C CYS A 157 -15.18 -7.25 0.72
N LYS A 158 -16.07 -6.91 -0.20
CA LYS A 158 -15.93 -5.70 -1.02
C LYS A 158 -15.86 -4.46 -0.12
N GLY A 159 -14.84 -3.63 -0.34
CA GLY A 159 -14.66 -2.38 0.39
C GLY A 159 -15.65 -1.30 -0.01
N THR A 160 -15.59 -0.18 0.69
CA THR A 160 -16.39 1.02 0.39
C THR A 160 -15.47 2.23 0.28
N VAL A 161 -15.63 3.01 -0.78
CA VAL A 161 -14.85 4.24 -0.94
C VAL A 161 -15.45 5.35 -0.07
N THR A 162 -14.61 5.89 0.78
CA THR A 162 -14.99 6.96 1.73
C THR A 162 -14.08 8.17 1.61
N GLU A 163 -14.45 9.24 2.28
CA GLU A 163 -13.61 10.40 2.46
C GLU A 163 -12.63 10.18 3.62
N HIS A 164 -11.37 10.53 3.42
CA HIS A 164 -10.33 10.41 4.45
C HIS A 164 -10.67 11.25 5.67
N LYS A 165 -10.84 10.63 6.84
CA LYS A 165 -11.37 11.27 8.06
C LYS A 165 -10.57 12.50 8.53
N MET A 166 -9.27 12.53 8.30
CA MET A 166 -8.43 13.66 8.70
C MET A 166 -8.71 14.88 7.82
N PHE A 167 -8.82 14.70 6.50
CA PHE A 167 -9.14 15.77 5.57
C PHE A 167 -10.58 16.23 5.70
N ALA A 168 -11.52 15.31 5.87
CA ALA A 168 -12.93 15.63 6.10
C ALA A 168 -13.19 16.56 7.28
N LYS A 169 -12.30 16.54 8.31
CA LYS A 169 -12.39 17.44 9.47
C LYS A 169 -11.95 18.88 9.17
N THR A 170 -10.97 19.05 8.30
CA THR A 170 -10.33 20.35 8.02
C THR A 170 -10.85 21.01 6.75
N ASP A 171 -11.13 20.21 5.75
CA ASP A 171 -11.60 20.62 4.42
C ASP A 171 -12.53 19.57 3.81
N PRO A 172 -13.82 19.54 4.21
CA PRO A 172 -14.78 18.54 3.74
C PRO A 172 -14.86 18.47 2.21
N GLY A 173 -14.87 17.26 1.68
CA GLY A 173 -14.89 16.99 0.25
C GLY A 173 -13.51 16.92 -0.40
N SER A 174 -12.42 17.03 0.35
CA SER A 174 -11.06 17.06 -0.20
C SER A 174 -10.33 15.70 -0.21
N GLY A 175 -10.87 14.68 0.42
CA GLY A 175 -10.14 13.43 0.63
C GLY A 175 -10.88 12.17 0.17
N TRP A 176 -11.72 12.24 -0.86
CA TRP A 176 -12.39 11.06 -1.40
C TRP A 176 -11.42 10.10 -2.08
N GLY A 177 -11.49 8.81 -1.74
CA GLY A 177 -10.67 7.77 -2.36
C GLY A 177 -10.04 6.78 -1.39
N CYS A 178 -10.31 6.85 -0.08
CA CYS A 178 -10.00 5.78 0.85
C CYS A 178 -10.86 4.55 0.55
N ASN A 179 -10.26 3.35 0.51
CA ASN A 179 -11.01 2.09 0.36
C ASN A 179 -11.12 1.44 1.74
N GLU A 180 -12.23 1.66 2.43
CA GLU A 180 -12.45 1.09 3.77
C GLU A 180 -12.82 -0.39 3.71
N GLY A 181 -12.23 -1.18 4.61
CA GLY A 181 -12.51 -2.61 4.72
C GLY A 181 -11.79 -3.27 5.88
N ARG A 182 -11.82 -4.60 5.89
CA ARG A 182 -11.11 -5.43 6.87
C ARG A 182 -10.30 -6.48 6.14
N ILE A 183 -9.06 -6.67 6.59
CA ILE A 183 -8.17 -7.71 6.06
C ILE A 183 -8.72 -9.07 6.49
N LYS A 184 -8.73 -10.04 5.57
CA LYS A 184 -9.20 -11.40 5.84
C LYS A 184 -8.23 -12.15 6.74
N PRO A 185 -8.71 -13.10 7.57
CA PRO A 185 -7.84 -14.03 8.29
C PRO A 185 -7.03 -14.85 7.28
N MET A 186 -5.70 -14.84 7.41
CA MET A 186 -4.79 -15.56 6.50
C MET A 186 -3.38 -15.64 7.08
N PRO A 187 -2.59 -16.68 6.74
CA PRO A 187 -1.15 -16.65 7.00
C PRO A 187 -0.50 -15.54 6.17
N ILE A 188 0.49 -14.86 6.72
CA ILE A 188 1.21 -13.79 6.05
C ILE A 188 2.71 -13.85 6.27
N THR A 189 3.43 -13.30 5.32
CA THR A 189 4.80 -12.82 5.53
C THR A 189 4.75 -11.32 5.70
N ILE A 190 5.42 -10.81 6.72
CA ILE A 190 5.70 -9.38 6.94
C ILE A 190 7.14 -9.10 6.57
N SER A 191 7.41 -7.98 5.90
CA SER A 191 8.77 -7.60 5.50
C SER A 191 8.83 -6.10 5.23
N ASN A 192 10.00 -5.50 5.42
CA ASN A 192 10.30 -4.21 4.81
C ASN A 192 11.82 -4.02 4.70
N CYS A 193 12.23 -3.10 3.85
CA CYS A 193 13.61 -2.71 3.73
C CYS A 193 13.83 -1.23 4.07
N GLN A 194 15.08 -0.90 4.29
CA GLN A 194 15.56 0.48 4.40
C GLN A 194 16.93 0.61 3.75
N THR A 195 17.37 1.84 3.52
CA THR A 195 18.74 2.12 3.12
C THR A 195 19.56 2.59 4.32
N LYS A 196 20.70 1.98 4.57
CA LYS A 196 21.62 2.35 5.64
C LYS A 196 23.05 2.28 5.12
N ASP A 197 23.80 3.35 5.26
CA ASP A 197 25.21 3.44 4.83
C ASP A 197 25.45 2.98 3.38
N GLY A 198 24.52 3.31 2.48
CA GLY A 198 24.59 2.97 1.06
C GLY A 198 24.27 1.51 0.72
N LYS A 199 23.76 0.75 1.66
CA LYS A 199 23.28 -0.63 1.49
C LYS A 199 21.75 -0.70 1.66
N ILE A 200 21.16 -1.74 1.09
CA ILE A 200 19.77 -2.12 1.41
C ILE A 200 19.83 -3.13 2.55
N VAL A 201 19.07 -2.84 3.59
CA VAL A 201 18.93 -3.67 4.79
C VAL A 201 17.48 -4.09 4.88
N ILE A 202 17.22 -5.39 5.05
CA ILE A 202 15.86 -5.96 5.00
C ILE A 202 15.63 -6.97 6.11
N TYR A 203 14.38 -7.08 6.53
CA TYR A 203 13.89 -8.16 7.40
C TYR A 203 12.70 -8.85 6.77
N ALA A 204 12.39 -10.06 7.18
CA ALA A 204 11.09 -10.69 7.04
C ALA A 204 10.80 -11.59 8.25
N SER A 205 9.51 -11.76 8.54
CA SER A 205 9.02 -12.70 9.54
C SER A 205 7.66 -13.25 9.12
N GLU A 206 7.28 -14.38 9.70
CA GLU A 206 5.99 -15.00 9.46
C GLU A 206 4.99 -14.66 10.55
N ALA A 207 3.74 -14.48 10.15
CA ALA A 207 2.64 -14.09 11.03
C ALA A 207 1.30 -14.58 10.45
N LYS A 208 0.20 -14.20 11.06
CA LYS A 208 -1.14 -14.41 10.50
C LYS A 208 -2.06 -13.25 10.86
N PHE A 209 -2.97 -12.91 9.98
CA PHE A 209 -4.17 -12.16 10.36
C PHE A 209 -5.19 -13.11 10.98
N THR A 210 -5.84 -12.62 12.02
CA THR A 210 -6.89 -13.33 12.76
C THR A 210 -8.27 -12.82 12.38
N ASP A 211 -9.33 -13.43 12.90
CA ASP A 211 -10.71 -12.98 12.80
C ASP A 211 -11.15 -12.09 13.97
N ASP A 212 -10.20 -11.65 14.77
CA ASP A 212 -10.46 -10.74 15.89
C ASP A 212 -11.11 -9.45 15.43
N VAL A 213 -12.07 -8.97 16.20
CA VAL A 213 -12.91 -7.82 15.85
C VAL A 213 -12.16 -6.52 16.10
N ILE A 214 -12.18 -5.65 15.12
CA ILE A 214 -11.73 -4.25 15.27
C ILE A 214 -12.96 -3.40 15.55
N GLU A 215 -12.86 -2.53 16.58
CA GLU A 215 -13.97 -1.66 17.01
C GLU A 215 -14.54 -0.80 15.88
N ASP A 216 -15.82 -0.48 15.99
CA ASP A 216 -16.50 0.42 15.05
C ASP A 216 -15.86 1.81 15.06
N GLY A 217 -15.80 2.41 13.87
CA GLY A 217 -15.22 3.74 13.70
C GLY A 217 -13.75 3.75 13.26
N TYR A 218 -13.09 2.61 13.20
CA TYR A 218 -11.78 2.47 12.58
C TYR A 218 -11.93 2.70 11.06
N PHE A 219 -11.27 3.72 10.52
CA PHE A 219 -11.34 4.03 9.09
C PHE A 219 -10.23 3.30 8.31
N GLY A 220 -10.30 3.33 6.98
CA GLY A 220 -9.32 2.69 6.12
C GLY A 220 -9.42 1.16 6.15
N VAL A 221 -8.30 0.50 5.90
CA VAL A 221 -8.21 -0.97 5.92
C VAL A 221 -7.33 -1.40 7.07
N ALA A 222 -7.84 -2.32 7.89
CA ALA A 222 -7.13 -2.84 9.05
C ALA A 222 -7.38 -4.34 9.25
N GLY A 223 -6.47 -4.99 9.94
CA GLY A 223 -6.59 -6.35 10.43
C GLY A 223 -5.82 -6.53 11.73
N VAL A 224 -6.24 -7.49 12.55
CA VAL A 224 -5.50 -7.89 13.76
C VAL A 224 -4.50 -8.97 13.36
N ALA A 225 -3.22 -8.64 13.43
CA ALA A 225 -2.14 -9.59 13.16
C ALA A 225 -1.65 -10.21 14.48
N GLU A 226 -1.55 -11.53 14.50
CA GLU A 226 -0.87 -12.29 15.56
C GLU A 226 0.55 -12.61 15.09
N ILE A 227 1.53 -12.12 15.82
CA ILE A 227 2.95 -12.16 15.48
C ILE A 227 3.70 -12.70 16.69
N PRO A 228 4.19 -13.94 16.68
CA PRO A 228 4.92 -14.51 17.81
C PRO A 228 6.11 -13.64 18.22
N ASP A 229 6.31 -13.44 19.53
CA ASP A 229 7.38 -12.58 20.08
C ASP A 229 7.35 -11.13 19.60
N LEU A 230 6.14 -10.59 19.38
CA LEU A 230 5.92 -9.26 18.80
C LEU A 230 6.71 -8.16 19.49
N GLN A 231 6.70 -8.12 20.84
CA GLN A 231 7.33 -7.04 21.60
C GLN A 231 8.85 -6.98 21.33
N ASN A 232 9.53 -8.13 21.32
CA ASN A 232 10.96 -8.17 21.01
C ASN A 232 11.23 -7.83 19.54
N LYS A 233 10.37 -8.26 18.62
CA LYS A 233 10.47 -7.89 17.20
C LYS A 233 10.34 -6.38 17.01
N LEU A 234 9.37 -5.73 17.64
CA LEU A 234 9.20 -4.28 17.59
C LEU A 234 10.42 -3.54 18.17
N ILE A 235 10.99 -4.02 19.26
CA ILE A 235 12.23 -3.46 19.84
C ILE A 235 13.39 -3.57 18.84
N ARG A 236 13.55 -4.72 18.18
CA ARG A 236 14.58 -4.93 17.14
C ARG A 236 14.37 -4.04 15.92
N LEU A 237 13.13 -3.93 15.45
CA LEU A 237 12.78 -3.06 14.33
C LEU A 237 13.05 -1.58 14.64
N ALA A 238 12.57 -1.10 15.79
CA ALA A 238 12.80 0.27 16.23
C ALA A 238 14.30 0.56 16.46
N GLY A 239 15.01 -0.34 17.14
CA GLY A 239 16.47 -0.24 17.35
C GLY A 239 17.27 -0.32 16.06
N GLY A 240 16.79 -1.02 15.04
CA GLY A 240 17.34 -1.08 13.69
C GLY A 240 17.07 0.17 12.86
N GLY A 241 16.14 1.04 13.30
CA GLY A 241 15.74 2.26 12.60
C GLY A 241 14.76 2.01 11.45
N PHE A 242 14.03 0.87 11.47
CA PHE A 242 13.00 0.61 10.48
C PHE A 242 11.81 1.54 10.69
N LYS A 243 11.14 1.88 9.58
CA LYS A 243 9.97 2.75 9.58
C LYS A 243 8.74 2.05 10.19
N HIS A 244 7.68 2.84 10.34
CA HIS A 244 6.37 2.32 10.79
C HIS A 244 5.64 1.50 9.71
N HIS A 245 6.08 1.52 8.46
CA HIS A 245 5.53 0.69 7.40
C HIS A 245 6.07 -0.75 7.44
N THR A 246 5.19 -1.72 7.21
CA THR A 246 5.54 -3.09 6.86
C THR A 246 4.77 -3.53 5.62
N ALA A 247 5.43 -4.22 4.70
CA ALA A 247 4.76 -4.85 3.58
C ALA A 247 4.25 -6.24 3.98
N ILE A 248 3.14 -6.66 3.39
CA ILE A 248 2.56 -7.99 3.61
C ILE A 248 2.23 -8.68 2.28
N CYS A 249 2.30 -10.02 2.28
CA CYS A 249 1.66 -10.89 1.30
C CYS A 249 1.02 -12.08 2.00
N GLU A 250 0.03 -12.71 1.36
CA GLU A 250 -0.56 -13.95 1.85
C GLU A 250 0.42 -15.11 1.68
N GLY A 251 0.61 -15.93 2.72
CA GLY A 251 1.49 -17.10 2.75
C GLY A 251 2.81 -16.86 3.48
N HIS A 252 3.61 -17.92 3.59
CA HIS A 252 4.88 -17.97 4.31
C HIS A 252 6.05 -18.05 3.34
N PHE A 253 6.79 -16.95 3.15
CA PHE A 253 7.87 -16.79 2.17
C PHE A 253 9.16 -16.26 2.76
N LYS A 254 9.30 -16.23 4.11
CA LYS A 254 10.49 -15.69 4.80
C LYS A 254 11.79 -16.27 4.24
N GLU A 255 11.89 -17.59 4.16
CA GLU A 255 13.13 -18.25 3.75
C GLU A 255 13.47 -18.00 2.27
N ILE A 256 12.46 -17.98 1.40
CA ILE A 256 12.64 -17.66 -0.03
C ILE A 256 13.13 -16.24 -0.19
N LEU A 257 12.53 -15.28 0.52
CA LEU A 257 12.93 -13.87 0.51
C LEU A 257 14.34 -13.71 1.09
N LYS A 258 14.65 -14.38 2.19
CA LYS A 258 15.98 -14.35 2.81
C LYS A 258 17.06 -14.80 1.82
N GLU A 259 16.85 -15.94 1.17
CA GLU A 259 17.79 -16.45 0.18
C GLU A 259 17.94 -15.49 -1.01
N ALA A 260 16.83 -15.02 -1.57
CA ALA A 260 16.83 -14.08 -2.68
C ALA A 260 17.60 -12.79 -2.35
N PHE A 261 17.32 -12.20 -1.21
CA PHE A 261 17.92 -10.92 -0.82
C PHE A 261 19.40 -11.06 -0.42
N THR A 262 19.75 -12.10 0.32
CA THR A 262 21.13 -12.25 0.83
C THR A 262 22.06 -12.90 -0.20
N THR A 263 21.65 -14.02 -0.77
CA THR A 263 22.50 -14.84 -1.65
C THR A 263 22.60 -14.24 -3.05
N TYR A 264 21.47 -13.78 -3.62
CA TYR A 264 21.47 -13.33 -5.02
C TYR A 264 21.60 -11.81 -5.16
N LEU A 265 21.00 -11.03 -4.26
CA LEU A 265 21.01 -9.56 -4.34
C LEU A 265 22.06 -8.90 -3.43
N GLY A 266 22.64 -9.63 -2.49
CA GLY A 266 23.68 -9.12 -1.58
C GLY A 266 23.20 -8.04 -0.62
N TYR A 267 21.92 -8.08 -0.21
CA TYR A 267 21.37 -7.18 0.79
C TYR A 267 21.73 -7.65 2.20
N ASP A 268 21.84 -6.71 3.12
CA ASP A 268 22.07 -7.02 4.52
C ASP A 268 20.73 -7.50 5.16
N TRP A 269 20.78 -8.62 5.85
CA TRP A 269 19.63 -9.20 6.54
C TRP A 269 19.62 -8.84 8.02
N VAL A 270 18.46 -8.47 8.53
CA VAL A 270 18.23 -8.31 9.97
C VAL A 270 17.34 -9.43 10.46
N GLU A 271 17.87 -10.27 11.33
CA GLU A 271 17.09 -11.31 11.98
C GLU A 271 16.27 -10.69 13.11
N ILE A 272 14.95 -10.70 12.95
CA ILE A 272 14.01 -10.18 13.94
C ILE A 272 13.33 -11.30 14.74
N ASP A 273 13.34 -12.52 14.22
CA ASP A 273 12.89 -13.69 14.97
C ASP A 273 13.95 -14.06 16.02
N GLY A 274 13.49 -14.45 17.19
CA GLY A 274 14.34 -14.76 18.36
C GLY A 274 15.01 -16.11 18.29
#